data_2998c5dd58cd12cfd7e6c17b92ebe177
#
_entry.id   2998c5dd58cd12cfd7e6c17b92ebe177
#
_cell.length_a   1.000
_cell.length_b   1.000
_cell.length_c   1.000
_cell.angle_alpha   90.00
_cell.angle_beta   90.00
_cell.angle_gamma   90.00
#
_symmetry.space_group_name_H-M   'P 1'
#
loop_
_entity.id
_entity.type
_entity.pdbx_description
1 polymer ?
#
loop_
_entity_poly.entity_id
_entity_poly.type
_entity_poly.pdbx_seq_one_letter_code
_entity_poly.pdbx_strand_id
1 'polypeptide(L)'
;MHGSPLVDSLGQSVLFVAKDRYIAVLKELSADGYEMCIDLTAVDYLTHPGRNLPDDIVAERFEIVVNLLSLRHHKRLRLRVQVAESEVSIDSAFDIYPGSEAMEREVFDMFGISFSGHPDMTRILMPEDWDGHPLRKDYSQGFIPVQFKGAAS
;
A
#
# COMPACT_ATOMS: atom_id res chain seq x y z
N MET A 1 0.25 0.73 20.45
CA MET A 1 -1.17 0.92 20.16
C MET A 1 -1.68 -0.38 19.56
N HIS A 2 -2.74 -0.98 20.07
CA HIS A 2 -3.30 -2.27 19.60
C HIS A 2 -2.27 -3.41 19.44
N GLY A 3 -1.30 -3.48 20.34
CA GLY A 3 -0.22 -4.48 20.29
C GLY A 3 0.84 -4.27 19.19
N SER A 4 0.82 -3.13 18.53
CA SER A 4 1.74 -2.79 17.44
C SER A 4 2.63 -1.60 17.81
N PRO A 5 3.89 -1.56 17.36
CA PRO A 5 4.79 -0.44 17.58
C PRO A 5 4.22 0.86 16.99
N LEU A 6 4.17 1.91 17.82
CA LEU A 6 3.77 3.27 17.41
C LEU A 6 5.00 4.17 17.47
N VAL A 7 5.31 4.80 16.35
CA VAL A 7 6.47 5.68 16.19
C VAL A 7 6.03 7.05 15.70
N ASP A 8 6.65 8.12 16.19
CA ASP A 8 6.55 9.43 15.55
C ASP A 8 7.55 9.50 14.39
N SER A 9 7.08 9.84 13.22
CA SER A 9 7.90 10.05 12.02
C SER A 9 7.56 11.39 11.40
N LEU A 10 8.44 12.37 11.59
CA LEU A 10 8.27 13.73 11.09
C LEU A 10 6.94 14.39 11.53
N GLY A 11 6.56 14.19 12.79
CA GLY A 11 5.32 14.71 13.35
C GLY A 11 4.06 13.93 12.95
N GLN A 12 4.22 12.75 12.36
CA GLN A 12 3.11 11.83 12.05
C GLN A 12 3.20 10.56 12.89
N SER A 13 2.06 10.17 13.44
CA SER A 13 1.94 8.88 14.12
C SER A 13 1.95 7.75 13.09
N VAL A 14 2.90 6.83 13.22
CA VAL A 14 3.06 5.66 12.34
C VAL A 14 2.95 4.39 13.16
N LEU A 15 2.04 3.51 12.78
CA LEU A 15 1.80 2.22 13.40
C LEU A 15 2.32 1.12 12.47
N PHE A 16 3.27 0.31 12.96
CA PHE A 16 3.75 -0.86 12.23
C PHE A 16 2.93 -2.07 12.63
N VAL A 17 2.22 -2.67 11.67
CA VAL A 17 1.25 -3.73 11.91
C VAL A 17 1.74 -5.02 11.26
N ALA A 18 1.75 -6.11 12.01
CA ALA A 18 2.00 -7.43 11.44
C ALA A 18 0.87 -7.84 10.47
N LYS A 19 1.22 -8.50 9.37
CA LYS A 19 0.27 -8.85 8.29
C LYS A 19 -0.94 -9.64 8.81
N ASP A 20 -0.71 -10.60 9.70
CA ASP A 20 -1.75 -11.43 10.31
C ASP A 20 -2.68 -10.65 11.27
N ARG A 21 -2.25 -9.48 11.75
CA ARG A 21 -3.02 -8.61 12.63
C ARG A 21 -3.72 -7.47 11.89
N TYR A 22 -3.45 -7.30 10.58
CA TYR A 22 -3.86 -6.14 9.82
C TYR A 22 -5.36 -5.83 9.93
N ILE A 23 -6.22 -6.80 9.62
CA ILE A 23 -7.68 -6.61 9.66
C ILE A 23 -8.20 -6.40 11.08
N ALA A 24 -7.64 -7.10 12.07
CA ALA A 24 -8.03 -6.92 13.46
C ALA A 24 -7.73 -5.49 13.93
N VAL A 25 -6.53 -4.98 13.62
CA VAL A 25 -6.12 -3.62 13.97
C VAL A 25 -6.97 -2.57 13.23
N LEU A 26 -7.31 -2.77 11.97
CA LEU A 26 -8.20 -1.87 11.23
C LEU A 26 -9.59 -1.78 11.88
N LYS A 27 -10.16 -2.92 12.31
CA LYS A 27 -11.44 -2.95 13.03
C LYS A 27 -11.38 -2.21 14.36
N GLU A 28 -10.32 -2.43 15.13
CA GLU A 28 -10.08 -1.74 16.40
C GLU A 28 -9.96 -0.22 16.20
N LEU A 29 -9.19 0.22 15.19
CA LEU A 29 -9.02 1.63 14.86
C LEU A 29 -10.32 2.29 14.36
N SER A 30 -11.09 1.57 13.56
CA SER A 30 -12.41 2.05 13.13
C SER A 30 -13.34 2.27 14.32
N ALA A 31 -13.37 1.34 15.29
CA ALA A 31 -14.12 1.47 16.53
C ALA A 31 -13.61 2.63 17.41
N ASP A 32 -12.32 2.92 17.39
CA ASP A 32 -11.67 4.03 18.09
C ASP A 32 -11.87 5.39 17.39
N GLY A 33 -12.66 5.44 16.31
CA GLY A 33 -13.04 6.67 15.62
C GLY A 33 -12.08 7.12 14.53
N TYR A 34 -11.30 6.21 13.93
CA TYR A 34 -10.64 6.44 12.65
C TYR A 34 -11.58 6.00 11.53
N GLU A 35 -12.52 6.87 11.17
CA GLU A 35 -13.67 6.52 10.31
C GLU A 35 -13.34 6.43 8.83
N MET A 36 -12.22 7.00 8.41
CA MET A 36 -11.90 7.15 6.99
C MET A 36 -10.53 6.56 6.65
N CYS A 37 -10.49 5.68 5.65
CA CYS A 37 -9.29 5.40 4.89
C CYS A 37 -9.17 6.47 3.80
N ILE A 38 -8.22 7.39 3.97
CA ILE A 38 -8.03 8.51 3.04
C ILE A 38 -7.04 8.19 1.92
N ASP A 39 -6.21 7.16 2.13
CA ASP A 39 -5.25 6.70 1.14
C ASP A 39 -4.77 5.29 1.48
N LEU A 40 -4.59 4.46 0.46
CA LEU A 40 -3.96 3.14 0.55
C LEU A 40 -3.07 2.98 -0.67
N THR A 41 -1.79 2.69 -0.44
CA THR A 41 -0.81 2.50 -1.50
C THR A 41 0.22 1.44 -1.12
N ALA A 42 1.17 1.16 -2.01
CA ALA A 42 2.29 0.27 -1.74
C ALA A 42 3.63 0.91 -2.08
N VAL A 43 4.69 0.34 -1.52
CA VAL A 43 6.08 0.68 -1.85
C VAL A 43 6.84 -0.60 -2.14
N ASP A 44 7.62 -0.60 -3.22
CA ASP A 44 8.61 -1.64 -3.51
C ASP A 44 10.00 -1.16 -3.06
N TYR A 45 10.56 -1.85 -2.06
CA TYR A 45 11.87 -1.54 -1.48
C TYR A 45 13.03 -2.36 -2.07
N LEU A 46 12.85 -3.01 -3.22
CA LEU A 46 13.89 -3.83 -3.85
C LEU A 46 15.24 -3.10 -3.95
N THR A 47 15.22 -1.81 -4.27
CA THR A 47 16.43 -0.97 -4.41
C THR A 47 16.79 -0.18 -3.14
N HIS A 48 16.03 -0.35 -2.05
CA HIS A 48 16.18 0.42 -0.79
C HIS A 48 16.01 -0.48 0.45
N PRO A 49 16.79 -1.57 0.59
CA PRO A 49 16.60 -2.53 1.68
C PRO A 49 16.97 -1.97 3.07
N GLY A 50 17.84 -0.96 3.13
CA GLY A 50 18.40 -0.41 4.37
C GLY A 50 17.56 0.65 5.08
N ARG A 51 16.22 0.60 4.97
CA ARG A 51 15.34 1.54 5.69
C ARG A 51 15.28 1.25 7.20
N ASN A 52 15.11 2.30 7.99
CA ASN A 52 14.92 2.16 9.43
C ASN A 52 13.52 1.67 9.75
N LEU A 53 13.42 0.52 10.40
CA LEU A 53 12.20 -0.06 10.95
C LEU A 53 12.39 -0.27 12.46
N PRO A 54 11.32 -0.35 13.26
CA PRO A 54 11.40 -0.81 14.64
C PRO A 54 12.04 -2.20 14.73
N ASP A 55 12.75 -2.48 15.81
CA ASP A 55 13.54 -3.72 15.99
C ASP A 55 12.71 -5.00 15.85
N ASP A 56 11.41 -4.94 16.18
CA ASP A 56 10.49 -6.07 16.11
C ASP A 56 9.89 -6.28 14.70
N ILE A 57 10.23 -5.42 13.72
CA ILE A 57 9.66 -5.47 12.37
C ILE A 57 10.70 -6.00 11.38
N VAL A 58 10.43 -7.16 10.82
CA VAL A 58 11.25 -7.74 9.74
C VAL A 58 10.98 -6.96 8.45
N ALA A 59 12.07 -6.48 7.82
CA ALA A 59 11.96 -5.78 6.55
C ALA A 59 11.63 -6.75 5.42
N GLU A 60 10.58 -6.46 4.67
CA GLU A 60 10.17 -7.22 3.50
C GLU A 60 10.29 -6.36 2.22
N ARG A 61 10.22 -6.97 1.04
CA ARG A 61 10.33 -6.26 -0.23
C ARG A 61 9.22 -5.22 -0.40
N PHE A 62 7.98 -5.62 -0.12
CA PHE A 62 6.84 -4.73 -0.28
C PHE A 62 6.32 -4.22 1.06
N GLU A 63 5.71 -3.07 1.03
CA GLU A 63 5.06 -2.48 2.18
C GLU A 63 3.74 -1.84 1.74
N ILE A 64 2.66 -2.22 2.40
CA ILE A 64 1.38 -1.51 2.28
C ILE A 64 1.38 -0.34 3.25
N VAL A 65 0.98 0.82 2.75
CA VAL A 65 0.84 2.05 3.53
C VAL A 65 -0.62 2.47 3.50
N VAL A 66 -1.24 2.55 4.67
CA VAL A 66 -2.63 2.97 4.83
C VAL A 66 -2.67 4.25 5.65
N ASN A 67 -3.33 5.27 5.16
CA ASN A 67 -3.53 6.52 5.90
C ASN A 67 -4.98 6.61 6.35
N LEU A 68 -5.18 6.63 7.67
CA LEU A 68 -6.48 6.77 8.30
C LEU A 68 -6.66 8.18 8.85
N LEU A 69 -7.90 8.67 8.82
CA LEU A 69 -8.31 9.95 9.37
C LEU A 69 -9.42 9.74 10.39
N SER A 70 -9.26 10.37 11.54
CA SER A 70 -10.31 10.59 12.51
C SER A 70 -10.76 12.05 12.47
N LEU A 71 -11.97 12.29 12.01
CA LEU A 71 -12.58 13.61 12.07
C LEU A 71 -12.92 13.97 13.52
N ARG A 72 -13.38 12.99 14.28
CA ARG A 72 -13.73 13.16 15.71
C ARG A 72 -12.56 13.63 16.56
N HIS A 73 -11.37 13.07 16.33
CA HIS A 73 -10.17 13.37 17.11
C HIS A 73 -9.23 14.37 16.42
N HIS A 74 -9.56 14.82 15.19
CA HIS A 74 -8.69 15.67 14.35
C HIS A 74 -7.28 15.10 14.21
N LYS A 75 -7.18 13.77 14.00
CA LYS A 75 -5.92 13.04 13.95
C LYS A 75 -5.81 12.20 12.69
N ARG A 76 -4.58 12.08 12.21
CA ARG A 76 -4.18 11.13 11.18
C ARG A 76 -3.32 10.04 11.77
N LEU A 77 -3.45 8.84 11.26
CA LEU A 77 -2.62 7.69 11.60
C LEU A 77 -2.19 7.00 10.32
N ARG A 78 -0.90 6.73 10.20
CA ARG A 78 -0.36 5.93 9.09
C ARG A 78 -0.07 4.53 9.60
N LEU A 79 -0.60 3.53 8.91
CA LEU A 79 -0.23 2.14 9.13
C LEU A 79 0.80 1.73 8.07
N ARG A 80 1.75 0.90 8.47
CA ARG A 80 2.74 0.27 7.59
C ARG A 80 2.74 -1.23 7.83
N VAL A 81 2.50 -2.00 6.77
CA VAL A 81 2.41 -3.45 6.83
C VAL A 81 3.41 -4.05 5.85
N GLN A 82 4.30 -4.90 6.35
CA GLN A 82 5.29 -5.57 5.53
C GLN A 82 4.65 -6.74 4.77
N VAL A 83 4.97 -6.88 3.47
CA VAL A 83 4.49 -7.97 2.62
C VAL A 83 5.68 -8.63 1.93
N ALA A 84 5.85 -9.91 2.19
CA ALA A 84 6.96 -10.69 1.66
C ALA A 84 6.80 -10.94 0.15
N GLU A 85 7.94 -10.96 -0.56
CA GLU A 85 7.97 -11.31 -1.98
C GLU A 85 7.52 -12.76 -2.25
N SER A 86 7.70 -13.64 -1.27
CA SER A 86 7.26 -15.04 -1.36
C SER A 86 5.74 -15.22 -1.26
N GLU A 87 5.03 -14.22 -0.72
CA GLU A 87 3.58 -14.24 -0.54
C GLU A 87 3.00 -12.84 -0.75
N VAL A 88 2.85 -12.44 -2.01
CA VAL A 88 2.45 -11.11 -2.45
C VAL A 88 0.93 -10.95 -2.34
N SER A 89 0.41 -11.06 -1.13
CA SER A 89 -1.02 -10.90 -0.83
C SER A 89 -1.23 -10.32 0.56
N ILE A 90 -2.38 -9.71 0.80
CA ILE A 90 -2.85 -9.23 2.11
C ILE A 90 -4.38 -9.25 2.10
N ASP A 91 -5.01 -9.28 3.28
CA ASP A 91 -6.48 -9.22 3.34
C ASP A 91 -7.00 -7.83 2.94
N SER A 92 -8.15 -7.79 2.29
CA SER A 92 -8.80 -6.54 1.87
C SER A 92 -9.37 -5.76 3.07
N ALA A 93 -9.20 -4.45 3.06
CA ALA A 93 -9.83 -3.55 4.01
C ALA A 93 -11.27 -3.16 3.62
N PHE A 94 -11.77 -3.63 2.48
CA PHE A 94 -13.05 -3.22 1.89
C PHE A 94 -14.25 -3.32 2.85
N ASP A 95 -14.34 -4.40 3.60
CA ASP A 95 -15.47 -4.61 4.54
C ASP A 95 -15.47 -3.61 5.70
N ILE A 96 -14.33 -2.97 6.00
CA ILE A 96 -14.19 -1.98 7.07
C ILE A 96 -14.24 -0.57 6.47
N TYR A 97 -13.56 -0.38 5.36
CA TYR A 97 -13.43 0.89 4.65
C TYR A 97 -13.77 0.70 3.16
N PRO A 98 -15.06 0.74 2.77
CA PRO A 98 -15.44 0.51 1.36
C PRO A 98 -14.79 1.48 0.37
N GLY A 99 -14.34 2.65 0.83
CA GLY A 99 -13.58 3.59 0.01
C GLY A 99 -12.19 3.11 -0.41
N SER A 100 -11.68 2.01 0.15
CA SER A 100 -10.40 1.41 -0.26
C SER A 100 -10.46 0.63 -1.57
N GLU A 101 -11.65 0.33 -2.10
CA GLU A 101 -11.86 -0.53 -3.28
C GLU A 101 -10.95 -0.17 -4.46
N ALA A 102 -11.02 1.06 -4.93
CA ALA A 102 -10.23 1.50 -6.07
C ALA A 102 -8.73 1.59 -5.76
N MET A 103 -8.36 1.93 -4.51
CA MET A 103 -6.97 2.02 -4.08
C MET A 103 -6.30 0.64 -4.02
N GLU A 104 -7.02 -0.38 -3.54
CA GLU A 104 -6.53 -1.77 -3.53
C GLU A 104 -6.36 -2.31 -4.95
N ARG A 105 -7.27 -1.99 -5.87
CA ARG A 105 -7.13 -2.32 -7.29
C ARG A 105 -5.91 -1.62 -7.93
N GLU A 106 -5.65 -0.37 -7.58
CA GLU A 106 -4.46 0.34 -8.05
C GLU A 106 -3.19 -0.34 -7.56
N VAL A 107 -3.12 -0.73 -6.29
CA VAL A 107 -1.97 -1.46 -5.73
C VAL A 107 -1.80 -2.81 -6.42
N PHE A 108 -2.89 -3.55 -6.64
CA PHE A 108 -2.84 -4.80 -7.40
C PHE A 108 -2.31 -4.56 -8.83
N ASP A 109 -2.85 -3.58 -9.53
CA ASP A 109 -2.48 -3.27 -10.91
C ASP A 109 -1.02 -2.84 -11.04
N MET A 110 -0.54 -1.98 -10.16
CA MET A 110 0.79 -1.37 -10.24
C MET A 110 1.91 -2.21 -9.61
N PHE A 111 1.62 -2.98 -8.56
CA PHE A 111 2.62 -3.74 -7.80
C PHE A 111 2.39 -5.27 -7.83
N GLY A 112 1.22 -5.74 -8.25
CA GLY A 112 0.84 -7.16 -8.25
C GLY A 112 0.60 -7.72 -6.85
N ILE A 113 0.24 -6.88 -5.88
CA ILE A 113 -0.15 -7.32 -4.54
C ILE A 113 -1.65 -7.58 -4.55
N SER A 114 -2.07 -8.82 -4.30
CA SER A 114 -3.49 -9.18 -4.27
C SER A 114 -4.12 -8.92 -2.90
N PHE A 115 -5.43 -8.57 -2.91
CA PHE A 115 -6.19 -8.34 -1.69
C PHE A 115 -7.27 -9.42 -1.52
N SER A 116 -7.05 -10.32 -0.56
CA SER A 116 -7.99 -11.41 -0.28
C SER A 116 -9.31 -10.87 0.25
N GLY A 117 -10.43 -11.30 -0.32
CA GLY A 117 -11.76 -10.80 0.05
C GLY A 117 -12.18 -9.51 -0.64
N HIS A 118 -11.37 -8.96 -1.56
CA HIS A 118 -11.77 -7.83 -2.39
C HIS A 118 -12.90 -8.22 -3.34
N PRO A 119 -13.95 -7.38 -3.54
CA PRO A 119 -15.11 -7.73 -4.36
C PRO A 119 -14.81 -7.87 -5.86
N ASP A 120 -13.82 -7.12 -6.36
CA ASP A 120 -13.47 -7.12 -7.79
C ASP A 120 -11.97 -6.81 -7.96
N MET A 121 -11.13 -7.85 -8.03
CA MET A 121 -9.66 -7.69 -8.15
C MET A 121 -9.22 -7.61 -9.62
N THR A 122 -9.76 -6.65 -10.36
CA THR A 122 -9.40 -6.35 -11.76
C THR A 122 -8.50 -5.13 -11.85
N ARG A 123 -7.78 -5.00 -12.97
CA ARG A 123 -6.94 -3.82 -13.23
C ARG A 123 -7.80 -2.55 -13.33
N ILE A 124 -7.22 -1.40 -13.00
CA ILE A 124 -7.92 -0.11 -13.00
C ILE A 124 -7.20 0.96 -13.84
N LEU A 125 -5.89 0.95 -13.90
CA LEU A 125 -5.08 1.92 -14.64
C LEU A 125 -4.54 1.35 -15.95
N MET A 126 -4.06 0.10 -15.94
CA MET A 126 -3.56 -0.56 -17.13
C MET A 126 -4.66 -1.33 -17.85
N PRO A 127 -4.54 -1.55 -19.16
CA PRO A 127 -5.41 -2.46 -19.90
C PRO A 127 -5.40 -3.87 -19.30
N GLU A 128 -6.50 -4.62 -19.44
CA GLU A 128 -6.62 -5.96 -18.86
C GLU A 128 -5.56 -6.95 -19.41
N ASP A 129 -5.13 -6.75 -20.64
CA ASP A 129 -4.12 -7.55 -21.35
C ASP A 129 -2.66 -7.06 -21.11
N TRP A 130 -2.47 -6.06 -20.25
CA TRP A 130 -1.14 -5.55 -19.94
C TRP A 130 -0.32 -6.59 -19.17
N ASP A 131 0.92 -6.81 -19.60
CA ASP A 131 1.85 -7.74 -18.95
C ASP A 131 2.72 -7.01 -17.90
N GLY A 132 2.74 -7.56 -16.69
CA GLY A 132 3.53 -7.06 -15.57
C GLY A 132 2.88 -5.93 -14.76
N HIS A 133 3.68 -5.35 -13.86
CA HIS A 133 3.27 -4.37 -12.86
C HIS A 133 4.22 -3.16 -12.88
N PRO A 134 3.80 -2.03 -13.46
CA PRO A 134 4.70 -0.92 -13.83
C PRO A 134 5.45 -0.24 -12.68
N LEU A 135 4.95 -0.30 -11.43
CA LEU A 135 5.61 0.33 -10.30
C LEU A 135 6.57 -0.58 -9.54
N ARG A 136 6.70 -1.84 -9.94
CA ARG A 136 7.77 -2.69 -9.43
C ARG A 136 9.14 -2.18 -9.89
N LYS A 137 10.12 -2.22 -9.01
CA LYS A 137 11.48 -1.73 -9.30
C LYS A 137 12.25 -2.61 -10.28
N ASP A 138 11.84 -3.85 -10.47
CA ASP A 138 12.38 -4.80 -11.45
C ASP A 138 11.55 -4.84 -12.75
N TYR A 139 10.50 -4.03 -12.87
CA TYR A 139 9.75 -3.88 -14.11
C TYR A 139 10.60 -3.21 -15.18
N SER A 140 10.77 -3.87 -16.33
CA SER A 140 11.52 -3.31 -17.46
C SER A 140 10.75 -2.14 -18.07
N GLN A 141 11.24 -0.93 -17.84
CA GLN A 141 10.78 0.24 -18.59
C GLN A 141 11.33 0.09 -20.00
N GLY A 142 10.48 -0.32 -20.94
CA GLY A 142 10.87 -0.37 -22.35
C GLY A 142 11.46 0.97 -22.79
N PHE A 143 12.62 0.92 -23.45
CA PHE A 143 13.21 2.11 -24.06
C PHE A 143 12.28 2.55 -25.19
N ILE A 144 11.43 3.56 -24.93
CA ILE A 144 10.68 4.23 -25.99
C ILE A 144 11.61 5.28 -26.60
N PRO A 145 12.15 5.03 -27.82
CA PRO A 145 12.95 6.05 -28.50
C PRO A 145 12.03 7.26 -28.78
N VAL A 146 12.30 8.36 -28.10
CA VAL A 146 11.61 9.62 -28.38
C VAL A 146 12.12 10.11 -29.75
N GLN A 147 11.35 9.87 -30.80
CA GLN A 147 11.59 10.47 -32.10
C GLN A 147 11.07 11.91 -32.07
N PHE A 148 11.97 12.86 -31.90
CA PHE A 148 11.68 14.24 -32.26
C PHE A 148 11.57 14.31 -33.80
N LYS A 149 10.37 14.46 -34.32
CA LYS A 149 10.19 14.87 -35.72
C LYS A 149 10.75 16.30 -35.82
N GLY A 150 11.96 16.41 -36.35
CA GLY A 150 12.50 17.71 -36.72
C GLY A 150 11.53 18.39 -37.68
N ALA A 151 11.12 19.63 -37.36
CA ALA A 151 10.39 20.45 -38.31
C ALA A 151 11.27 20.57 -39.57
N ALA A 152 10.81 20.04 -40.68
CA ALA A 152 11.42 20.28 -41.97
C ALA A 152 11.19 21.76 -42.27
N SER A 153 12.29 22.51 -42.37
CA SER A 153 12.36 23.88 -42.91
C SER A 153 12.10 23.88 -44.40
#